data_817d3473b308e2afd35c4dfd2c05cbc2
#
_entry.id   817d3473b308e2afd35c4dfd2c05cbc2
#
_cell.length_a   1.000
_cell.length_b   1.000
_cell.length_c   1.000
_cell.angle_alpha   90.00
_cell.angle_beta   90.00
_cell.angle_gamma   90.00
#
_symmetry.space_group_name_H-M   'P 1'
#
loop_
_entity.id
_entity.type
_entity.pdbx_description
1 polymer ?
#
loop_
_entity_poly.entity_id
_entity_poly.type
_entity_poly.pdbx_seq_one_letter_code
_entity_poly.pdbx_strand_id
1 'polypeptide(L)'
;NNTNCSNSQDCYNSGVYLYDDGADLIDLYNMSGTTNLNSSDDNWSNQVSLGMEWDRWGQTWSHARMSTNGCVNLTSGSAGGSSSNCQDYTPQSLPYRNYTLYPFWTDLIRKSSSKMLFKDFGDYAVFGWYYLKEYNRSSSNSFEAILYDNNSFEYRYRELDIIQHDVVIGEQGHSGTSADTKTYLYYNDNQSGYNTLDAYLANSGWPDLENGGSLFGGTEAQMCAIDALYASTCSGYDAAYLAQQCALNTLYNSACTGYAAAYLTQQCD
;
A
#
# COMPACT_ATOMS: atom_id res chain seq x y z
N ASN A 1 16.74 -6.97 -2.28
CA ASN A 1 16.08 -7.59 -3.43
C ASN A 1 14.88 -6.72 -3.74
N ASN A 2 15.00 -5.92 -4.81
CA ASN A 2 13.86 -5.23 -5.38
C ASN A 2 12.91 -6.31 -5.92
N THR A 3 11.83 -6.58 -5.22
CA THR A 3 10.71 -7.30 -5.78
C THR A 3 9.91 -6.31 -6.63
N ASN A 4 10.44 -5.97 -7.79
CA ASN A 4 9.63 -5.34 -8.82
C ASN A 4 8.57 -6.36 -9.20
N CYS A 5 7.31 -6.02 -8.97
CA CYS A 5 6.20 -6.81 -9.48
C CYS A 5 6.24 -6.74 -11.00
N SER A 6 6.89 -7.69 -11.66
CA SER A 6 6.87 -7.80 -13.12
C SER A 6 5.56 -8.41 -13.63
N ASN A 7 4.77 -8.95 -12.72
CA ASN A 7 3.40 -9.47 -12.94
C ASN A 7 2.73 -9.64 -11.57
N SER A 8 1.44 -9.88 -11.53
CA SER A 8 0.68 -10.08 -10.30
C SER A 8 1.27 -11.16 -9.37
N GLN A 9 1.88 -12.21 -9.92
CA GLN A 9 2.49 -13.30 -9.17
C GLN A 9 3.73 -12.86 -8.38
N ASP A 10 4.54 -11.94 -8.91
CA ASP A 10 5.72 -11.43 -8.21
C ASP A 10 5.34 -10.55 -7.02
N CYS A 11 4.19 -9.88 -7.09
CA CYS A 11 3.64 -9.10 -5.99
C CYS A 11 3.20 -9.97 -4.82
N TYR A 12 2.67 -11.15 -5.08
CA TYR A 12 2.26 -12.10 -4.03
C TYR A 12 3.41 -12.56 -3.14
N ASN A 13 4.60 -12.71 -3.71
CA ASN A 13 5.79 -13.10 -2.97
C ASN A 13 6.30 -12.03 -1.99
N SER A 14 5.83 -10.79 -2.10
CA SER A 14 6.18 -9.70 -1.19
C SER A 14 5.29 -9.63 0.07
N GLY A 15 4.23 -10.43 0.13
CA GLY A 15 3.29 -10.46 1.26
C GLY A 15 2.28 -9.31 1.26
N VAL A 16 1.98 -8.76 0.07
CA VAL A 16 0.92 -7.79 -0.17
C VAL A 16 0.17 -8.13 -1.44
N TYR A 17 -1.05 -7.66 -1.53
CA TYR A 17 -1.90 -7.75 -2.71
C TYR A 17 -2.05 -6.36 -3.34
N LEU A 18 -1.82 -6.27 -4.65
CA LEU A 18 -1.99 -5.04 -5.40
C LEU A 18 -3.27 -5.10 -6.22
N TYR A 19 -4.08 -4.07 -6.10
CA TYR A 19 -5.31 -3.89 -6.88
C TYR A 19 -5.10 -2.82 -7.95
N ASP A 20 -5.66 -3.10 -9.12
CA ASP A 20 -5.72 -2.18 -10.26
C ASP A 20 -7.18 -1.83 -10.60
N ASP A 21 -8.09 -1.99 -9.66
CA ASP A 21 -9.52 -1.96 -9.92
C ASP A 21 -10.24 -0.67 -9.49
N GLY A 22 -9.46 0.38 -9.17
CA GLY A 22 -10.02 1.69 -8.87
C GLY A 22 -10.71 1.77 -7.52
N ALA A 23 -10.16 1.14 -6.49
CA ALA A 23 -10.60 1.39 -5.12
C ALA A 23 -10.32 2.85 -4.76
N ASP A 24 -11.34 3.69 -4.90
CA ASP A 24 -11.23 5.12 -4.60
C ASP A 24 -10.92 5.35 -3.12
N LEU A 25 -10.40 6.51 -2.79
CA LEU A 25 -10.20 6.92 -1.41
C LEU A 25 -11.54 6.91 -0.66
N ILE A 26 -11.50 6.60 0.64
CA ILE A 26 -12.65 6.81 1.54
C ILE A 26 -13.00 8.30 1.58
N ASP A 27 -12.01 9.14 1.30
CA ASP A 27 -12.10 10.60 1.13
C ASP A 27 -12.63 11.34 2.37
N LEU A 28 -11.80 11.42 3.37
CA LEU A 28 -12.10 12.19 4.58
C LEU A 28 -12.16 13.71 4.34
N TYR A 29 -11.74 14.21 3.18
CA TYR A 29 -11.51 15.65 2.94
C TYR A 29 -12.72 16.53 3.23
N ASN A 30 -13.89 16.07 2.84
CA ASN A 30 -15.16 16.76 3.06
C ASN A 30 -16.04 16.05 4.10
N MET A 31 -15.53 15.03 4.78
CA MET A 31 -16.30 14.23 5.72
C MET A 31 -16.38 14.90 7.09
N SER A 32 -17.55 14.87 7.71
CA SER A 32 -17.74 15.34 9.07
C SER A 32 -17.18 14.37 10.11
N GLY A 33 -16.83 14.88 11.30
CA GLY A 33 -16.32 14.06 12.40
C GLY A 33 -14.90 13.54 12.19
N THR A 34 -14.12 14.20 11.34
CA THR A 34 -12.70 13.94 11.14
C THR A 34 -11.87 14.71 12.16
N THR A 35 -10.73 14.15 12.57
CA THR A 35 -9.72 14.83 13.38
C THR A 35 -8.67 15.44 12.46
N ASN A 36 -8.42 16.74 12.62
CA ASN A 36 -7.37 17.43 11.89
C ASN A 36 -6.01 17.11 12.52
N LEU A 37 -5.12 16.48 11.76
CA LEU A 37 -3.76 16.12 12.14
C LEU A 37 -2.69 16.92 11.39
N ASN A 38 -3.06 18.08 10.87
CA ASN A 38 -2.11 18.95 10.18
C ASN A 38 -0.90 19.24 11.05
N SER A 39 0.27 18.97 10.53
CA SER A 39 1.56 19.31 11.14
C SER A 39 2.32 20.31 10.29
N SER A 40 3.40 20.86 10.83
CA SER A 40 4.36 21.64 10.06
C SER A 40 5.16 20.72 9.14
N ASP A 41 5.92 21.31 8.24
CA ASP A 41 6.86 20.63 7.37
C ASP A 41 7.82 19.75 8.19
N ASP A 42 8.14 18.58 7.65
CA ASP A 42 9.02 17.56 8.27
C ASP A 42 8.64 17.22 9.73
N ASN A 43 7.36 17.11 10.03
CA ASN A 43 6.93 16.91 11.42
C ASN A 43 5.83 15.86 11.58
N TRP A 44 5.72 15.36 12.80
CA TRP A 44 4.64 14.50 13.25
C TRP A 44 3.42 15.29 13.70
N SER A 45 2.25 14.73 13.44
CA SER A 45 1.00 15.18 14.07
C SER A 45 0.97 14.87 15.57
N ASN A 46 -0.02 15.40 16.27
CA ASN A 46 -0.43 14.86 17.54
C ASN A 46 -0.84 13.38 17.37
N GLN A 47 -0.67 12.63 18.46
CA GLN A 47 -1.11 11.25 18.55
C GLN A 47 -2.64 11.17 18.68
N VAL A 48 -3.23 10.16 18.06
CA VAL A 48 -4.66 9.84 18.17
C VAL A 48 -4.86 8.39 18.61
N SER A 49 -5.98 8.15 19.31
CA SER A 49 -6.45 6.78 19.55
C SER A 49 -6.96 6.16 18.25
N LEU A 50 -6.60 4.90 17.99
CA LEU A 50 -7.14 4.14 16.84
C LEU A 50 -8.61 3.76 17.03
N GLY A 51 -9.14 3.83 18.27
CA GLY A 51 -10.47 3.33 18.60
C GLY A 51 -10.53 1.81 18.76
N MET A 52 -9.46 1.12 18.44
CA MET A 52 -9.32 -0.34 18.46
C MET A 52 -7.92 -0.73 18.94
N GLU A 53 -7.75 -2.00 19.31
CA GLU A 53 -6.44 -2.65 19.45
C GLU A 53 -6.04 -3.24 18.10
N TRP A 54 -4.81 -2.95 17.67
CA TRP A 54 -4.27 -3.40 16.39
C TRP A 54 -2.98 -4.18 16.59
N ASP A 55 -3.00 -5.48 16.32
CA ASP A 55 -1.88 -6.37 16.53
C ASP A 55 -1.00 -6.43 15.28
N ARG A 56 0.24 -6.00 15.42
CA ARG A 56 1.23 -6.09 14.35
C ARG A 56 2.63 -6.23 14.92
N TRP A 57 3.49 -6.99 14.24
CA TRP A 57 4.88 -7.21 14.61
C TRP A 57 5.06 -7.73 16.04
N GLY A 58 4.13 -8.61 16.49
CA GLY A 58 4.16 -9.22 17.83
C GLY A 58 3.83 -8.26 18.98
N GLN A 59 3.23 -7.10 18.68
CA GLN A 59 2.79 -6.11 19.67
C GLN A 59 1.38 -5.61 19.34
N THR A 60 0.70 -5.11 20.37
CA THR A 60 -0.62 -4.49 20.28
C THR A 60 -0.49 -2.97 20.34
N TRP A 61 -1.12 -2.29 19.39
CA TRP A 61 -1.10 -0.84 19.23
C TRP A 61 -2.49 -0.27 19.45
N SER A 62 -2.60 0.81 20.18
CA SER A 62 -3.86 1.50 20.44
C SER A 62 -3.89 2.94 19.93
N HIS A 63 -2.74 3.46 19.55
CA HIS A 63 -2.59 4.85 19.10
C HIS A 63 -1.64 4.92 17.89
N ALA A 64 -1.74 6.03 17.16
CA ALA A 64 -0.82 6.34 16.09
C ALA A 64 -0.70 7.86 15.87
N ARG A 65 0.30 8.24 15.09
CA ARG A 65 0.51 9.60 14.59
C ARG A 65 0.93 9.53 13.12
N MET A 66 0.65 10.57 12.36
CA MET A 66 1.03 10.66 10.96
C MET A 66 2.04 11.79 10.73
N SER A 67 2.92 11.63 9.77
CA SER A 67 3.89 12.66 9.37
C SER A 67 3.44 13.39 8.11
N THR A 68 3.95 14.62 7.91
CA THR A 68 3.76 15.35 6.65
C THR A 68 4.31 14.56 5.48
N ASN A 69 5.41 13.82 5.67
CA ASN A 69 6.10 13.04 4.65
C ASN A 69 5.49 11.63 4.40
N GLY A 70 4.23 11.42 4.76
CA GLY A 70 3.48 10.24 4.30
C GLY A 70 3.74 8.95 5.08
N CYS A 71 3.93 9.01 6.40
CA CYS A 71 4.12 7.86 7.27
C CYS A 71 3.13 7.82 8.43
N VAL A 72 2.83 6.62 8.93
CA VAL A 72 2.07 6.37 10.16
C VAL A 72 2.96 5.62 11.15
N ASN A 73 3.22 6.20 12.31
CA ASN A 73 3.95 5.55 13.39
C ASN A 73 2.99 5.08 14.47
N LEU A 74 3.04 3.79 14.79
CA LEU A 74 2.22 3.13 15.80
C LEU A 74 2.79 3.38 17.18
N THR A 75 1.92 3.62 18.16
CA THR A 75 2.27 3.88 19.55
C THR A 75 1.30 3.21 20.51
N SER A 76 1.67 3.10 21.79
CA SER A 76 0.84 2.48 22.84
C SER A 76 0.15 3.51 23.75
N GLY A 77 0.00 4.75 23.29
CA GLY A 77 -0.67 5.81 24.08
C GLY A 77 0.21 6.58 25.04
N SER A 78 1.35 6.07 25.45
CA SER A 78 2.33 6.89 26.15
C SER A 78 3.12 7.72 25.13
N ALA A 79 3.19 9.01 25.33
CA ALA A 79 3.85 9.98 24.45
C ALA A 79 5.39 9.83 24.42
N GLY A 80 5.87 8.65 24.21
CA GLY A 80 7.29 8.30 24.22
C GLY A 80 7.73 7.58 22.95
N GLY A 81 6.93 7.59 21.93
CA GLY A 81 7.38 7.13 20.62
C GLY A 81 8.55 8.01 20.20
N SER A 82 9.71 7.39 20.10
CA SER A 82 10.97 7.97 19.66
C SER A 82 10.79 9.15 18.72
N SER A 83 11.22 10.27 19.19
CA SER A 83 11.45 11.47 18.43
C SER A 83 12.21 11.16 17.16
N SER A 84 11.76 11.41 16.05
CA SER A 84 12.40 11.37 14.76
C SER A 84 11.80 10.32 13.88
N ASN A 85 11.01 10.78 12.76
CA ASN A 85 11.22 9.73 11.86
C ASN A 85 10.17 9.53 10.85
N CYS A 86 10.28 9.80 9.75
CA CYS A 86 9.67 10.32 8.57
C CYS A 86 9.56 11.84 8.69
N GLN A 87 10.38 12.41 9.55
CA GLN A 87 10.76 13.80 9.43
C GLN A 87 11.78 13.97 8.30
N ASP A 88 12.44 12.88 7.93
CA ASP A 88 13.48 12.93 6.91
C ASP A 88 12.86 13.12 5.54
N TYR A 89 13.31 14.13 4.86
CA TYR A 89 12.97 14.48 3.49
C TYR A 89 13.79 13.66 2.46
N THR A 90 14.58 12.69 2.92
CA THR A 90 15.40 11.79 2.09
C THR A 90 15.01 10.34 2.33
N PRO A 91 13.93 9.84 1.72
CA PRO A 91 13.58 8.43 1.80
C PRO A 91 14.74 7.53 1.40
N GLN A 92 14.87 6.41 2.09
CA GLN A 92 15.91 5.42 1.86
C GLN A 92 15.35 4.02 2.01
N SER A 93 16.05 3.02 1.52
CA SER A 93 15.67 1.63 1.72
C SER A 93 15.42 1.31 3.20
N LEU A 94 14.34 0.58 3.49
CA LEU A 94 14.09 0.07 4.83
C LEU A 94 15.15 -1.00 5.20
N PRO A 95 15.53 -1.16 6.46
CA PRO A 95 14.90 -0.62 7.65
C PRO A 95 15.29 0.84 7.93
N TYR A 96 14.34 1.63 8.38
CA TYR A 96 14.58 3.01 8.78
C TYR A 96 14.02 3.29 10.18
N ARG A 97 12.71 3.21 10.39
CA ARG A 97 12.05 3.49 11.67
C ARG A 97 11.13 2.38 12.13
N ASN A 98 11.27 2.05 13.42
CA ASN A 98 10.47 1.00 14.04
C ASN A 98 8.99 1.35 14.09
N TYR A 99 8.16 0.31 13.97
CA TYR A 99 6.72 0.36 14.15
C TYR A 99 6.04 1.41 13.27
N THR A 100 6.47 1.47 12.00
CA THR A 100 6.03 2.48 11.06
C THR A 100 5.49 1.84 9.79
N LEU A 101 4.32 2.31 9.38
CA LEU A 101 3.75 2.08 8.06
C LEU A 101 4.19 3.22 7.15
N TYR A 102 4.58 2.88 5.94
CA TYR A 102 5.03 3.80 4.90
C TYR A 102 4.08 3.72 3.70
N PRO A 103 2.88 4.31 3.79
CA PRO A 103 1.96 4.33 2.65
C PRO A 103 2.55 5.06 1.45
N PHE A 104 3.26 6.17 1.68
CA PHE A 104 3.90 6.93 0.62
C PHE A 104 4.94 7.90 1.20
N TRP A 105 6.08 7.37 1.65
CA TRP A 105 7.14 8.19 2.22
C TRP A 105 7.94 8.90 1.13
N THR A 106 7.82 10.21 1.09
CA THR A 106 8.56 11.12 0.22
C THR A 106 8.57 12.52 0.84
N ASP A 107 9.33 13.46 0.28
CA ASP A 107 9.40 14.84 0.77
C ASP A 107 8.15 15.63 0.37
N LEU A 108 7.17 15.69 1.26
CA LEU A 108 5.88 16.34 1.05
C LEU A 108 5.71 17.55 1.97
N ILE A 109 5.15 18.60 1.41
CA ILE A 109 4.76 19.79 2.15
C ILE A 109 3.29 20.16 1.91
N ARG A 110 2.65 20.68 2.94
CA ARG A 110 1.27 21.18 2.84
C ARG A 110 1.19 22.50 2.09
N LYS A 111 0.21 22.65 1.23
CA LYS A 111 -0.30 23.92 0.68
C LYS A 111 -1.61 24.32 1.39
N SER A 112 -2.12 25.50 1.12
CA SER A 112 -3.33 26.01 1.82
C SER A 112 -4.56 25.09 1.71
N SER A 113 -4.69 24.36 0.61
CA SER A 113 -5.76 23.39 0.39
C SER A 113 -5.47 22.01 0.94
N SER A 114 -4.24 21.73 1.40
CA SER A 114 -3.89 20.40 1.90
C SER A 114 -4.49 20.13 3.26
N LYS A 115 -4.88 18.89 3.47
CA LYS A 115 -5.32 18.39 4.78
C LYS A 115 -4.65 17.07 5.11
N MET A 116 -4.33 16.89 6.38
CA MET A 116 -3.96 15.62 6.99
C MET A 116 -5.07 15.29 8.00
N LEU A 117 -5.80 14.22 7.76
CA LEU A 117 -7.02 13.90 8.49
C LEU A 117 -6.97 12.47 9.02
N PHE A 118 -7.64 12.28 10.15
CA PHE A 118 -7.87 10.98 10.76
C PHE A 118 -9.35 10.78 11.04
N LYS A 119 -9.81 9.55 10.91
CA LYS A 119 -11.14 9.14 11.39
C LYS A 119 -11.12 7.68 11.81
N ASP A 120 -11.69 7.44 12.98
CA ASP A 120 -12.06 6.13 13.50
C ASP A 120 -13.51 5.83 13.07
N PHE A 121 -13.73 4.65 12.45
CA PHE A 121 -15.03 4.14 12.02
C PHE A 121 -15.50 2.97 12.88
N GLY A 122 -14.75 2.58 13.91
CA GLY A 122 -15.04 1.48 14.82
C GLY A 122 -14.33 0.18 14.42
N ASP A 123 -14.60 -0.34 13.25
CA ASP A 123 -13.99 -1.55 12.68
C ASP A 123 -12.77 -1.28 11.80
N TYR A 124 -12.51 -0.02 11.49
CA TYR A 124 -11.29 0.43 10.83
C TYR A 124 -11.00 1.90 11.13
N ALA A 125 -9.74 2.28 11.00
CA ALA A 125 -9.25 3.65 11.16
C ALA A 125 -8.54 4.13 9.89
N VAL A 126 -8.74 5.39 9.51
CA VAL A 126 -8.21 5.98 8.27
C VAL A 126 -7.32 7.16 8.59
N PHE A 127 -6.13 7.15 8.01
CA PHE A 127 -5.21 8.28 7.94
C PHE A 127 -5.14 8.76 6.49
N GLY A 128 -5.50 10.01 6.22
CA GLY A 128 -5.57 10.55 4.86
C GLY A 128 -4.69 11.79 4.68
N TRP A 129 -3.94 11.80 3.60
CA TRP A 129 -3.20 12.95 3.08
C TRP A 129 -3.88 13.42 1.81
N TYR A 130 -4.29 14.67 1.76
CA TYR A 130 -5.05 15.21 0.64
C TYR A 130 -4.39 16.45 0.08
N TYR A 131 -4.08 16.42 -1.22
CA TYR A 131 -3.52 17.53 -1.98
C TYR A 131 -2.20 18.08 -1.44
N LEU A 132 -1.36 17.25 -0.82
CA LEU A 132 -0.02 17.64 -0.46
C LEU A 132 0.82 17.77 -1.72
N LYS A 133 1.72 18.74 -1.75
CA LYS A 133 2.65 18.88 -2.85
C LYS A 133 4.01 18.29 -2.50
N GLU A 134 4.71 17.82 -3.50
CA GLU A 134 6.14 17.54 -3.41
C GLU A 134 6.89 18.82 -3.05
N TYR A 135 7.87 18.74 -2.16
CA TYR A 135 8.65 19.91 -1.74
C TYR A 135 9.29 20.61 -2.94
N ASN A 136 9.23 21.93 -2.97
CA ASN A 136 9.71 22.77 -4.05
C ASN A 136 9.11 22.48 -5.45
N ARG A 137 7.95 21.80 -5.54
CA ARG A 137 7.24 21.52 -6.79
C ARG A 137 5.78 21.97 -6.73
N SER A 138 5.21 22.18 -7.91
CA SER A 138 3.76 22.37 -8.07
C SER A 138 3.16 21.01 -8.41
N SER A 139 2.80 20.27 -7.39
CA SER A 139 2.26 18.91 -7.53
C SER A 139 1.05 18.71 -6.62
N SER A 140 0.42 17.57 -6.72
CA SER A 140 -0.71 17.18 -5.87
C SER A 140 -0.64 15.69 -5.58
N ASN A 141 -0.63 15.33 -4.30
CA ASN A 141 -0.57 13.95 -3.88
C ASN A 141 -1.70 13.68 -2.88
N SER A 142 -2.50 12.66 -3.14
CA SER A 142 -3.62 12.26 -2.29
C SER A 142 -3.63 10.75 -2.13
N PHE A 143 -3.54 10.29 -0.88
CA PHE A 143 -3.49 8.87 -0.53
C PHE A 143 -3.97 8.63 0.91
N GLU A 144 -4.28 7.39 1.22
CA GLU A 144 -4.76 6.97 2.53
C GLU A 144 -4.05 5.72 3.04
N ALA A 145 -3.93 5.61 4.36
CA ALA A 145 -3.64 4.37 5.06
C ALA A 145 -4.85 3.98 5.90
N ILE A 146 -5.34 2.77 5.71
CA ILE A 146 -6.49 2.20 6.41
C ILE A 146 -5.99 1.03 7.26
N LEU A 147 -6.30 1.05 8.55
CA LEU A 147 -6.00 -0.03 9.48
C LEU A 147 -7.32 -0.70 9.86
N TYR A 148 -7.45 -2.01 9.68
CA TYR A 148 -8.64 -2.78 9.98
C TYR A 148 -8.52 -3.50 11.33
N ASP A 149 -9.63 -3.70 12.02
CA ASP A 149 -9.70 -4.40 13.32
C ASP A 149 -9.24 -5.88 13.26
N ASN A 150 -9.21 -6.46 12.07
CA ASN A 150 -8.66 -7.79 11.81
C ASN A 150 -7.12 -7.81 11.63
N ASN A 151 -6.43 -6.72 12.00
CA ASN A 151 -4.98 -6.55 11.94
C ASN A 151 -4.38 -6.48 10.52
N SER A 152 -5.21 -6.31 9.50
CA SER A 152 -4.77 -5.98 8.15
C SER A 152 -4.68 -4.48 7.93
N PHE A 153 -4.05 -4.08 6.84
CA PHE A 153 -4.00 -2.68 6.41
C PHE A 153 -4.16 -2.58 4.90
N GLU A 154 -4.52 -1.37 4.44
CA GLU A 154 -4.58 -1.06 3.03
C GLU A 154 -4.03 0.35 2.80
N TYR A 155 -3.28 0.52 1.72
CA TYR A 155 -2.88 1.82 1.21
C TYR A 155 -3.64 2.09 -0.07
N ARG A 156 -4.33 3.22 -0.16
CA ARG A 156 -5.08 3.65 -1.34
C ARG A 156 -4.51 4.94 -1.90
N TYR A 157 -4.52 5.06 -3.21
CA TYR A 157 -3.89 6.16 -3.93
C TYR A 157 -4.87 6.75 -4.93
N ARG A 158 -4.82 8.07 -5.13
CA ARG A 158 -5.63 8.77 -6.13
C ARG A 158 -4.82 9.70 -7.01
N GLU A 159 -3.87 10.43 -6.44
CA GLU A 159 -3.00 11.35 -7.15
C GLU A 159 -1.59 11.19 -6.60
N LEU A 160 -0.62 10.86 -7.44
CA LEU A 160 0.78 10.69 -7.08
C LEU A 160 1.66 11.41 -8.10
N ASP A 161 1.97 12.66 -7.83
CA ASP A 161 2.74 13.52 -8.73
C ASP A 161 4.12 13.82 -8.10
N ILE A 162 5.08 12.90 -8.31
CA ILE A 162 6.46 13.01 -7.82
C ILE A 162 7.44 13.05 -9.00
N ILE A 163 8.21 14.14 -9.04
CA ILE A 163 9.10 14.47 -10.15
C ILE A 163 10.58 14.33 -9.73
N GLN A 164 10.93 14.64 -8.48
CA GLN A 164 12.32 14.81 -8.06
C GLN A 164 12.73 14.01 -6.82
N HIS A 165 11.80 13.61 -5.96
CA HIS A 165 12.15 12.99 -4.69
C HIS A 165 12.00 11.47 -4.73
N ASP A 166 12.81 10.81 -3.93
CA ASP A 166 12.70 9.37 -3.71
C ASP A 166 11.37 9.02 -3.06
N VAL A 167 10.87 7.80 -3.29
CA VAL A 167 9.65 7.28 -2.70
C VAL A 167 9.85 5.91 -2.11
N VAL A 168 9.35 5.69 -0.91
CA VAL A 168 9.28 4.37 -0.29
C VAL A 168 7.83 4.04 0.07
N ILE A 169 7.38 2.86 -0.35
CA ILE A 169 6.15 2.23 0.13
C ILE A 169 6.55 0.94 0.85
N GLY A 170 6.06 0.75 2.08
CA GLY A 170 6.46 -0.41 2.85
C GLY A 170 5.89 -0.45 4.27
N GLU A 171 6.48 -1.30 5.09
CA GLU A 171 6.21 -1.40 6.53
C GLU A 171 7.46 -1.82 7.29
N GLN A 172 7.55 -1.42 8.55
CA GLN A 172 8.63 -1.83 9.43
C GLN A 172 8.15 -2.01 10.86
N GLY A 173 8.41 -3.18 11.41
CA GLY A 173 8.23 -3.49 12.81
C GLY A 173 9.44 -3.08 13.66
N HIS A 174 10.01 -4.04 14.39
CA HIS A 174 11.22 -3.80 15.20
C HIS A 174 12.46 -3.70 14.31
N SER A 175 13.38 -2.80 14.65
CA SER A 175 14.62 -2.64 13.86
C SER A 175 15.47 -3.91 13.85
N GLY A 176 15.97 -4.29 12.69
CA GLY A 176 16.93 -5.36 12.52
C GLY A 176 16.37 -6.75 12.26
N THR A 177 15.06 -6.93 12.24
CA THR A 177 14.44 -8.19 11.82
C THR A 177 13.92 -8.08 10.39
N SER A 178 14.45 -8.89 9.49
CA SER A 178 14.01 -8.93 8.08
C SER A 178 12.57 -9.44 7.94
N ALA A 179 12.05 -10.17 8.94
CA ALA A 179 10.68 -10.67 8.94
C ALA A 179 9.64 -9.54 9.10
N ASP A 180 10.00 -8.49 9.84
CA ASP A 180 9.09 -7.38 10.18
C ASP A 180 9.29 -6.15 9.31
N THR A 181 10.21 -6.21 8.34
CA THR A 181 10.57 -5.07 7.49
C THR A 181 10.38 -5.46 6.03
N LYS A 182 9.48 -4.77 5.36
CA LYS A 182 9.16 -5.01 3.95
C LYS A 182 9.15 -3.70 3.18
N THR A 183 9.99 -3.63 2.16
CA THR A 183 9.95 -2.56 1.15
C THR A 183 9.19 -3.10 -0.05
N TYR A 184 8.03 -2.56 -0.33
CA TYR A 184 7.21 -2.94 -1.48
C TYR A 184 7.65 -2.20 -2.73
N LEU A 185 7.86 -0.89 -2.58
CA LEU A 185 8.41 -0.03 -3.62
C LEU A 185 9.54 0.82 -3.05
N TYR A 186 10.63 0.94 -3.80
CA TYR A 186 11.63 1.97 -3.62
C TYR A 186 11.95 2.60 -4.98
N TYR A 187 11.46 3.80 -5.19
CA TYR A 187 11.85 4.64 -6.30
C TYR A 187 12.98 5.57 -5.85
N ASN A 188 14.13 5.47 -6.50
CA ASN A 188 15.24 6.39 -6.30
C ASN A 188 15.38 7.28 -7.53
N ASP A 189 15.09 8.54 -7.37
CA ASP A 189 15.10 9.55 -8.43
C ASP A 189 16.42 9.54 -9.23
N ASN A 190 17.54 9.49 -8.54
CA ASN A 190 18.86 9.57 -9.18
C ASN A 190 19.37 8.26 -9.78
N GLN A 191 18.80 7.12 -9.42
CA GLN A 191 19.30 5.79 -9.79
C GLN A 191 18.33 4.94 -10.61
N SER A 192 17.05 5.34 -10.66
CA SER A 192 16.00 4.57 -11.32
C SER A 192 16.14 4.57 -12.86
N GLY A 193 16.79 5.57 -13.44
CA GLY A 193 16.82 5.81 -14.88
C GLY A 193 15.54 6.44 -15.43
N TYR A 194 14.60 6.81 -14.56
CA TYR A 194 13.33 7.47 -14.89
C TYR A 194 13.27 8.86 -14.26
N ASN A 195 12.69 9.82 -14.95
CA ASN A 195 12.62 11.23 -14.51
C ASN A 195 11.40 11.51 -13.62
N THR A 196 10.47 10.58 -13.48
CA THR A 196 9.27 10.72 -12.67
C THR A 196 8.87 9.37 -12.09
N LEU A 197 8.13 9.39 -10.97
CA LEU A 197 7.55 8.19 -10.37
C LEU A 197 6.63 7.47 -11.36
N ASP A 198 5.79 8.19 -12.11
CA ASP A 198 4.86 7.61 -13.09
C ASP A 198 5.58 6.83 -14.17
N ALA A 199 6.65 7.40 -14.74
CA ALA A 199 7.45 6.71 -15.74
C ALA A 199 8.09 5.44 -15.15
N TYR A 200 8.49 5.46 -13.89
CA TYR A 200 9.01 4.30 -13.18
C TYR A 200 7.92 3.23 -12.97
N LEU A 201 6.75 3.59 -12.47
CA LEU A 201 5.63 2.67 -12.24
C LEU A 201 5.18 2.00 -13.53
N ALA A 202 4.98 2.79 -14.60
CA ALA A 202 4.56 2.28 -15.91
C ALA A 202 5.53 1.26 -16.53
N ASN A 203 6.82 1.32 -16.17
CA ASN A 203 7.84 0.42 -16.69
C ASN A 203 8.26 -0.69 -15.72
N SER A 204 7.81 -0.66 -14.48
CA SER A 204 8.19 -1.62 -13.44
C SER A 204 7.13 -2.71 -13.20
N GLY A 205 6.03 -2.70 -13.94
CA GLY A 205 4.93 -3.68 -13.79
C GLY A 205 4.05 -3.43 -12.56
N TRP A 206 4.15 -2.27 -11.94
CA TRP A 206 3.22 -1.84 -10.91
C TRP A 206 1.88 -1.45 -11.54
N PRO A 207 0.75 -1.65 -10.84
CA PRO A 207 -0.54 -1.11 -11.27
C PRO A 207 -0.48 0.42 -11.31
N ASP A 208 -1.38 1.02 -12.07
CA ASP A 208 -1.56 2.45 -12.09
C ASP A 208 -2.13 2.93 -10.75
N LEU A 209 -1.23 3.33 -9.86
CA LEU A 209 -1.61 3.80 -8.53
C LEU A 209 -2.40 5.11 -8.58
N GLU A 210 -2.22 5.93 -9.62
CA GLU A 210 -2.85 7.25 -9.73
C GLU A 210 -4.36 7.18 -9.97
N ASN A 211 -4.84 6.10 -10.59
CA ASN A 211 -6.26 5.93 -10.94
C ASN A 211 -6.99 4.98 -9.99
N GLY A 212 -6.61 4.93 -8.72
CA GLY A 212 -7.28 4.16 -7.70
C GLY A 212 -6.62 2.82 -7.39
N GLY A 213 -5.34 2.69 -7.67
CA GLY A 213 -4.58 1.51 -7.23
C GLY A 213 -4.53 1.43 -5.71
N SER A 214 -4.53 0.21 -5.17
CA SER A 214 -4.38 -0.03 -3.75
C SER A 214 -3.45 -1.19 -3.45
N LEU A 215 -2.89 -1.17 -2.24
CA LEU A 215 -2.01 -2.19 -1.71
C LEU A 215 -2.58 -2.69 -0.38
N PHE A 216 -2.93 -3.97 -0.32
CA PHE A 216 -3.46 -4.61 0.88
C PHE A 216 -2.38 -5.47 1.54
N GLY A 217 -2.16 -5.26 2.84
CA GLY A 217 -1.26 -6.04 3.68
C GLY A 217 -2.00 -6.78 4.78
N GLY A 218 -1.78 -8.09 4.86
CA GLY A 218 -2.45 -8.93 5.85
C GLY A 218 -1.76 -10.28 6.04
N THR A 219 -2.47 -11.21 6.65
CA THR A 219 -2.05 -12.61 6.73
C THR A 219 -2.32 -13.34 5.40
N GLU A 220 -1.66 -14.47 5.19
CA GLU A 220 -1.93 -15.32 4.01
C GLU A 220 -3.41 -15.69 3.91
N ALA A 221 -4.06 -16.03 5.03
CA ALA A 221 -5.49 -16.34 5.04
C ALA A 221 -6.37 -15.17 4.58
N GLN A 222 -6.02 -13.94 4.95
CA GLN A 222 -6.72 -12.72 4.51
C GLN A 222 -6.49 -12.47 3.02
N MET A 223 -5.26 -12.67 2.53
CA MET A 223 -4.94 -12.57 1.11
C MET A 223 -5.69 -13.62 0.29
N CYS A 224 -5.74 -14.87 0.78
CA CYS A 224 -6.51 -15.94 0.14
C CYS A 224 -8.03 -15.64 0.08
N ALA A 225 -8.57 -14.93 1.07
CA ALA A 225 -9.97 -14.52 1.08
C ALA A 225 -10.28 -13.47 0.00
N ILE A 226 -9.29 -12.65 -0.38
CA ILE A 226 -9.41 -11.68 -1.45
C ILE A 226 -9.24 -12.37 -2.80
N ASP A 227 -8.19 -13.18 -2.95
CA ASP A 227 -7.86 -13.88 -4.19
C ASP A 227 -7.37 -15.30 -3.90
N ALA A 228 -8.14 -16.29 -4.36
CA ALA A 228 -7.77 -17.70 -4.24
C ALA A 228 -6.47 -18.06 -4.99
N LEU A 229 -6.02 -17.21 -5.92
CA LEU A 229 -4.75 -17.38 -6.65
C LEU A 229 -3.55 -16.77 -5.92
N TYR A 230 -3.75 -16.14 -4.76
CA TYR A 230 -2.67 -15.51 -4.01
C TYR A 230 -1.53 -16.49 -3.69
N ALA A 231 -1.85 -17.69 -3.25
CA ALA A 231 -0.87 -18.75 -3.01
C ALA A 231 -1.47 -20.13 -3.26
N SER A 232 -0.65 -21.09 -3.65
CA SER A 232 -1.10 -22.49 -3.87
C SER A 232 -1.68 -23.16 -2.61
N THR A 233 -1.45 -22.59 -1.45
CA THR A 233 -2.02 -22.98 -0.15
C THR A 233 -3.43 -22.46 0.08
N CYS A 234 -3.90 -21.49 -0.71
CA CYS A 234 -5.24 -20.94 -0.59
C CYS A 234 -6.32 -21.99 -0.89
N SER A 235 -7.36 -22.02 -0.07
CA SER A 235 -8.54 -22.84 -0.36
C SER A 235 -9.17 -22.40 -1.68
N GLY A 236 -9.36 -23.34 -2.60
CA GLY A 236 -9.90 -23.07 -3.92
C GLY A 236 -8.86 -22.67 -4.99
N TYR A 237 -7.57 -22.63 -4.64
CA TYR A 237 -6.50 -22.31 -5.60
C TYR A 237 -6.57 -23.15 -6.87
N ASP A 238 -6.65 -24.48 -6.74
CA ASP A 238 -6.66 -25.39 -7.89
C ASP A 238 -7.83 -25.11 -8.84
N ALA A 239 -9.01 -24.81 -8.30
CA ALA A 239 -10.19 -24.47 -9.09
C ALA A 239 -10.04 -23.11 -9.79
N ALA A 240 -9.53 -22.10 -9.09
CA ALA A 240 -9.30 -20.78 -9.63
C ALA A 240 -8.18 -20.80 -10.69
N TYR A 241 -7.10 -21.53 -10.44
CA TYR A 241 -6.01 -21.72 -11.38
C TYR A 241 -6.48 -22.43 -12.66
N LEU A 242 -7.25 -23.52 -12.53
CA LEU A 242 -7.83 -24.22 -13.66
C LEU A 242 -8.74 -23.29 -14.49
N ALA A 243 -9.61 -22.51 -13.82
CA ALA A 243 -10.48 -21.56 -14.49
C ALA A 243 -9.69 -20.50 -15.29
N GLN A 244 -8.62 -19.96 -14.69
CA GLN A 244 -7.72 -19.01 -15.35
C GLN A 244 -7.05 -19.63 -16.58
N GLN A 245 -6.51 -20.84 -16.45
CA GLN A 245 -5.87 -21.53 -17.57
C GLN A 245 -6.87 -21.87 -18.69
N CYS A 246 -8.09 -22.27 -18.34
CA CYS A 246 -9.15 -22.51 -19.31
C CYS A 246 -9.56 -21.23 -20.06
N ALA A 247 -9.55 -20.08 -19.39
CA ALA A 247 -9.84 -18.79 -20.03
C ALA A 247 -8.76 -18.39 -21.05
N LEU A 248 -7.50 -18.73 -20.76
CA LEU A 248 -6.37 -18.48 -21.66
C LEU A 248 -6.32 -19.49 -22.80
N ASN A 249 -6.65 -20.74 -22.55
CA ASN A 249 -6.65 -21.82 -23.54
C ASN A 249 -7.70 -22.87 -23.20
N THR A 250 -8.78 -22.93 -23.99
CA THR A 250 -9.87 -23.89 -23.81
C THR A 250 -9.41 -25.35 -23.91
N LEU A 251 -8.30 -25.63 -24.59
CA LEU A 251 -7.71 -26.97 -24.71
C LEU A 251 -6.73 -27.31 -23.56
N TYR A 252 -6.57 -26.44 -22.58
CA TYR A 252 -5.66 -26.69 -21.47
C TYR A 252 -5.99 -27.96 -20.68
N ASN A 253 -7.27 -28.19 -20.42
CA ASN A 253 -7.73 -29.35 -19.65
C ASN A 253 -9.15 -29.77 -20.11
N SER A 254 -9.43 -31.07 -20.10
CA SER A 254 -10.75 -31.60 -20.48
C SER A 254 -11.91 -31.12 -19.60
N ALA A 255 -11.61 -30.58 -18.41
CA ALA A 255 -12.59 -29.94 -17.53
C ALA A 255 -12.97 -28.50 -17.97
N CYS A 256 -12.23 -27.88 -18.91
CA CYS A 256 -12.55 -26.55 -19.42
C CYS A 256 -13.89 -26.55 -20.17
N THR A 257 -14.73 -25.54 -19.91
CA THR A 257 -15.96 -25.35 -20.65
C THR A 257 -15.65 -25.15 -22.15
N GLY A 258 -16.26 -25.92 -22.99
CA GLY A 258 -16.04 -25.89 -24.45
C GLY A 258 -14.86 -26.72 -24.94
N TYR A 259 -14.13 -27.43 -24.07
CA TYR A 259 -13.00 -28.28 -24.46
C TYR A 259 -13.35 -29.24 -25.59
N ALA A 260 -14.45 -29.99 -25.47
CA ALA A 260 -14.84 -31.01 -26.48
C ALA A 260 -15.07 -30.40 -27.87
N ALA A 261 -15.70 -29.24 -27.93
CA ALA A 261 -15.93 -28.52 -29.19
C ALA A 261 -14.62 -28.02 -29.81
N ALA A 262 -13.75 -27.40 -28.98
CA ALA A 262 -12.44 -26.92 -29.42
C ALA A 262 -11.53 -28.08 -29.89
N TYR A 263 -11.54 -29.20 -29.17
CA TYR A 263 -10.78 -30.42 -29.53
C TYR A 263 -11.22 -31.01 -30.85
N LEU A 264 -12.54 -31.12 -31.08
CA LEU A 264 -13.07 -31.62 -32.36
C LEU A 264 -12.71 -30.70 -33.52
N THR A 265 -12.75 -29.38 -33.34
CA THR A 265 -12.33 -28.42 -34.36
C THR A 265 -10.86 -28.63 -34.71
N GLN A 266 -9.99 -28.79 -33.73
CA GLN A 266 -8.55 -29.02 -33.96
C GLN A 266 -8.25 -30.33 -34.67
N GLN A 267 -9.09 -31.37 -34.53
CA GLN A 267 -8.90 -32.65 -35.21
C GLN A 267 -9.38 -32.63 -36.65
N CYS A 268 -10.21 -31.66 -37.04
CA CYS A 268 -10.76 -31.52 -38.37
C CYS A 268 -9.93 -30.60 -39.30
N ASP A 269 -8.99 -29.87 -38.77
CA ASP A 269 -8.02 -29.03 -39.49
C ASP A 269 -6.72 -29.82 -39.76
#